data_8ff60b3832cf8880552b48f199960657
#
_entry.id   8ff60b3832cf8880552b48f199960657
#
_cell.length_a   1.000
_cell.length_b   1.000
_cell.length_c   1.000
_cell.angle_alpha   90.00
_cell.angle_beta   90.00
_cell.angle_gamma   90.00
#
_symmetry.space_group_name_H-M   'P 1'
#
loop_
_entity.id
_entity.type
_entity.pdbx_description
1 polymer ?
#
loop_
_entity_poly.entity_id
_entity_poly.type
_entity_poly.pdbx_seq_one_letter_code
_entity_poly.pdbx_strand_id
1 'polypeptide(L)'
;MNTQLEFVTWSKMSGKLDGIPALNTDTTSNKFCISRSKDKNSICSQCYSWNMLRTFRKSAVPRFRKNSILISENVLDRSELPHPKSLVARFNGHGELINTNHVQNIVNFALFYPKVTFTL
;
A
#
# COMPACT_ATOMS: atom_id res chain seq x y z
N MET A 1 -24.54 14.39 10.18
CA MET A 1 -23.71 13.27 10.02
C MET A 1 -22.45 13.56 9.24
N ASN A 2 -21.42 13.18 9.79
CA ASN A 2 -20.14 13.41 9.17
C ASN A 2 -19.85 12.41 8.08
N THR A 3 -19.88 12.85 6.87
CA THR A 3 -19.23 12.10 5.84
C THR A 3 -17.75 12.45 5.88
N GLN A 4 -17.03 11.73 6.66
CA GLN A 4 -15.59 11.80 6.55
C GLN A 4 -15.17 11.12 5.28
N LEU A 5 -14.59 11.89 4.39
CA LEU A 5 -13.90 11.34 3.24
C LEU A 5 -12.68 10.60 3.74
N GLU A 6 -12.62 9.30 3.48
CA GLU A 6 -11.43 8.53 3.79
C GLU A 6 -10.47 8.57 2.61
N PHE A 7 -9.21 8.81 2.90
CA PHE A 7 -8.16 8.88 1.89
C PHE A 7 -7.13 7.79 2.15
N VAL A 8 -6.44 7.35 1.08
CA VAL A 8 -5.28 6.51 1.23
C VAL A 8 -4.23 7.22 2.08
N THR A 9 -3.49 6.48 2.85
CA THR A 9 -2.56 7.02 3.84
C THR A 9 -1.14 6.61 3.54
N TRP A 10 -0.25 7.59 3.47
CA TRP A 10 1.18 7.37 3.38
C TRP A 10 1.73 7.07 4.76
N SER A 11 2.49 5.98 4.87
CA SER A 11 3.13 5.56 6.13
C SER A 11 4.58 5.97 6.14
N LYS A 12 5.11 6.30 7.32
CA LYS A 12 6.53 6.55 7.53
C LYS A 12 7.28 5.22 7.59
N MET A 13 8.44 5.18 6.95
CA MET A 13 9.35 4.06 7.04
C MET A 13 10.41 4.34 8.08
N SER A 14 11.03 3.27 8.60
CA SER A 14 12.10 3.38 9.60
C SER A 14 13.38 2.74 9.09
N GLY A 15 14.47 2.89 9.84
CA GLY A 15 15.76 2.33 9.50
C GLY A 15 16.34 2.98 8.25
N LYS A 16 16.81 2.17 7.32
CA LYS A 16 17.43 2.67 6.08
C LYS A 16 16.49 3.44 5.17
N LEU A 17 15.18 3.24 5.33
CA LEU A 17 14.15 3.90 4.51
C LEU A 17 13.50 5.07 5.23
N ASP A 18 14.04 5.49 6.38
CA ASP A 18 13.54 6.63 7.12
C ASP A 18 13.52 7.88 6.23
N GLY A 19 12.41 8.59 6.25
CA GLY A 19 12.22 9.77 5.40
C GLY A 19 11.60 9.46 4.04
N ILE A 20 11.44 8.20 3.66
CA ILE A 20 10.76 7.81 2.42
C ILE A 20 9.37 7.28 2.78
N PRO A 21 8.29 8.02 2.45
CA PRO A 21 6.95 7.52 2.73
C PRO A 21 6.59 6.33 1.85
N ALA A 22 5.78 5.45 2.38
CA ALA A 22 5.28 4.28 1.64
C ALA A 22 3.76 4.23 1.71
N LEU A 23 3.12 3.94 0.59
CA LEU A 23 1.70 3.63 0.54
C LEU A 23 1.58 2.10 0.55
N ASN A 24 1.22 1.57 1.70
CA ASN A 24 1.17 0.14 1.93
C ASN A 24 -0.26 -0.38 1.87
N THR A 25 -0.41 -1.59 1.37
CA THR A 25 -1.67 -2.33 1.36
C THR A 25 -1.55 -3.55 2.28
N ASP A 26 -2.69 -4.19 2.57
CA ASP A 26 -2.70 -5.28 3.53
C ASP A 26 -2.39 -6.62 2.86
N THR A 27 -1.23 -7.18 3.19
CA THR A 27 -0.85 -8.52 2.75
C THR A 27 -1.81 -9.59 3.25
N THR A 28 -2.33 -9.43 4.46
CA THR A 28 -3.14 -10.47 5.12
C THR A 28 -4.54 -10.62 4.53
N SER A 29 -5.03 -9.64 3.78
CA SER A 29 -6.32 -9.70 3.09
C SER A 29 -6.19 -9.78 1.56
N ASN A 30 -4.98 -9.74 1.02
CA ASN A 30 -4.73 -9.84 -0.41
C ASN A 30 -4.83 -11.31 -0.84
N LYS A 31 -5.75 -11.60 -1.76
CA LYS A 31 -6.01 -13.00 -2.19
C LYS A 31 -4.79 -13.66 -2.81
N PHE A 32 -4.02 -12.92 -3.59
CA PHE A 32 -2.78 -13.43 -4.18
C PHE A 32 -1.78 -13.78 -3.08
N CYS A 33 -1.57 -12.88 -2.12
CA CYS A 33 -0.64 -13.12 -1.00
C CYS A 33 -1.10 -14.30 -0.15
N ILE A 34 -2.39 -14.43 0.12
CA ILE A 34 -2.94 -15.55 0.89
C ILE A 34 -2.66 -16.87 0.17
N SER A 35 -2.94 -16.95 -1.13
CA SER A 35 -2.73 -18.19 -1.88
C SER A 35 -1.25 -18.56 -1.97
N ARG A 36 -0.38 -17.56 -2.18
CA ARG A 36 1.07 -17.80 -2.27
C ARG A 36 1.68 -18.20 -0.93
N SER A 37 1.15 -17.69 0.17
CA SER A 37 1.65 -18.04 1.51
C SER A 37 1.42 -19.51 1.85
N LYS A 38 0.43 -20.16 1.22
CA LYS A 38 0.10 -21.56 1.41
C LYS A 38 0.93 -22.51 0.55
N ASP A 39 1.62 -21.99 -0.45
CA ASP A 39 2.49 -22.79 -1.31
C ASP A 39 3.87 -22.91 -0.66
N LYS A 40 4.17 -24.12 -0.16
CA LYS A 40 5.42 -24.40 0.55
C LYS A 40 6.66 -24.23 -0.31
N ASN A 41 6.52 -24.33 -1.63
CA ASN A 41 7.62 -24.17 -2.57
C ASN A 41 7.82 -22.72 -2.99
N SER A 42 6.96 -21.83 -2.51
CA SER A 42 7.01 -20.41 -2.81
C SER A 42 7.79 -19.65 -1.74
N ILE A 43 8.55 -18.64 -2.15
CA ILE A 43 9.19 -17.72 -1.24
C ILE A 43 8.16 -17.02 -0.35
N CYS A 44 6.93 -16.87 -0.83
CA CYS A 44 5.85 -16.26 -0.10
C CYS A 44 5.38 -17.07 1.11
N SER A 45 5.76 -18.36 1.20
CA SER A 45 5.47 -19.17 2.40
C SER A 45 6.20 -18.64 3.64
N GLN A 46 7.28 -17.89 3.42
CA GLN A 46 8.07 -17.26 4.48
C GLN A 46 8.04 -15.73 4.35
N CYS A 47 6.93 -15.18 3.87
CA CYS A 47 6.78 -13.76 3.61
C CYS A 47 6.94 -12.97 4.91
N TYR A 48 7.91 -12.08 4.90
CA TYR A 48 8.21 -11.22 6.03
C TYR A 48 7.05 -10.25 6.35
N SER A 49 6.39 -9.69 5.32
CA SER A 49 5.22 -8.82 5.50
C SER A 49 4.06 -9.57 6.15
N TRP A 50 3.76 -10.79 5.69
CA TRP A 50 2.74 -11.65 6.26
C TRP A 50 2.97 -11.87 7.75
N ASN A 51 4.20 -12.22 8.11
CA ASN A 51 4.57 -12.48 9.49
C ASN A 51 4.51 -11.22 10.35
N MET A 52 5.01 -10.10 9.86
CA MET A 52 5.00 -8.83 10.58
C MET A 52 3.59 -8.35 10.88
N LEU A 53 2.69 -8.40 9.89
CA LEU A 53 1.32 -7.90 10.04
C LEU A 53 0.45 -8.80 10.91
N ARG A 54 0.84 -10.05 11.09
CA ARG A 54 0.15 -10.97 11.98
C ARG A 54 0.69 -10.95 13.41
N THR A 55 1.83 -10.31 13.63
CA THR A 55 2.51 -10.29 14.92
C THR A 55 2.73 -8.86 15.41
N PHE A 56 3.97 -8.38 15.42
CA PHE A 56 4.32 -7.12 16.07
C PHE A 56 3.87 -5.86 15.30
N ARG A 57 3.52 -5.97 14.02
CA ARG A 57 2.96 -4.87 13.23
C ARG A 57 1.45 -4.97 13.03
N LYS A 58 0.80 -5.76 13.83
CA LYS A 58 -0.65 -6.00 13.73
C LYS A 58 -1.47 -4.70 13.81
N SER A 59 -1.02 -3.72 14.54
CA SER A 59 -1.71 -2.43 14.68
C SER A 59 -1.77 -1.62 13.38
N ALA A 60 -0.89 -1.92 12.41
CA ALA A 60 -0.90 -1.26 11.11
C ALA A 60 -1.96 -1.81 10.14
N VAL A 61 -2.48 -3.01 10.41
CA VAL A 61 -3.40 -3.69 9.49
C VAL A 61 -4.65 -2.87 9.15
N PRO A 62 -5.36 -2.24 10.09
CA PRO A 62 -6.55 -1.45 9.73
C PRO A 62 -6.25 -0.35 8.73
N ARG A 63 -5.13 0.36 8.89
CA ARG A 63 -4.71 1.42 7.97
C ARG A 63 -4.39 0.85 6.58
N PHE A 64 -3.68 -0.27 6.53
CA PHE A 64 -3.30 -0.92 5.28
C PHE A 64 -4.53 -1.48 4.56
N ARG A 65 -5.49 -2.04 5.31
CA ARG A 65 -6.76 -2.50 4.74
C ARG A 65 -7.57 -1.37 4.13
N LYS A 66 -7.62 -0.22 4.81
CA LYS A 66 -8.28 0.95 4.27
C LYS A 66 -7.65 1.33 2.93
N ASN A 67 -6.33 1.38 2.85
CA ASN A 67 -5.64 1.64 1.60
C ASN A 67 -6.00 0.62 0.52
N SER A 68 -6.02 -0.66 0.88
CA SER A 68 -6.36 -1.74 -0.06
C SER A 68 -7.74 -1.54 -0.66
N ILE A 69 -8.72 -1.22 0.16
CA ILE A 69 -10.09 -1.01 -0.29
C ILE A 69 -10.18 0.22 -1.19
N LEU A 70 -9.67 1.35 -0.73
CA LEU A 70 -9.79 2.62 -1.46
C LEU A 70 -9.08 2.56 -2.82
N ILE A 71 -7.90 1.97 -2.88
CA ILE A 71 -7.09 1.98 -4.09
C ILE A 71 -7.50 0.92 -5.12
N SER A 72 -8.29 -0.07 -4.69
CA SER A 72 -8.70 -1.17 -5.55
C SER A 72 -10.14 -1.10 -6.04
N GLU A 73 -11.02 -0.39 -5.33
CA GLU A 73 -12.44 -0.35 -5.69
C GLU A 73 -12.74 0.67 -6.77
N ASN A 74 -12.03 1.77 -6.82
CA ASN A 74 -12.27 2.85 -7.79
C ASN A 74 -10.96 3.46 -8.28
N VAL A 75 -11.01 4.04 -9.47
CA VAL A 75 -9.96 4.95 -9.93
C VAL A 75 -10.21 6.30 -9.26
N LEU A 76 -9.22 6.80 -8.54
CA LEU A 76 -9.36 7.96 -7.67
C LEU A 76 -8.93 9.25 -8.35
N ASP A 77 -9.55 10.37 -7.94
CA ASP A 77 -9.19 11.70 -8.40
C ASP A 77 -7.95 12.21 -7.67
N ARG A 78 -7.36 13.29 -8.22
CA ARG A 78 -6.22 13.94 -7.59
C ARG A 78 -6.49 14.36 -6.14
N SER A 79 -7.72 14.81 -5.85
CA SER A 79 -8.11 15.20 -4.51
C SER A 79 -8.14 14.04 -3.53
N GLU A 80 -8.27 12.81 -4.04
CA GLU A 80 -8.33 11.58 -3.25
C GLU A 80 -6.97 10.88 -3.15
N LEU A 81 -5.98 11.32 -3.93
CA LEU A 81 -4.63 10.79 -3.95
C LEU A 81 -3.67 11.81 -3.33
N PRO A 82 -3.43 11.76 -2.02
CA PRO A 82 -2.67 12.78 -1.33
C PRO A 82 -1.19 12.78 -1.73
N HIS A 83 -0.61 13.98 -1.78
CA HIS A 83 0.82 14.15 -2.04
C HIS A 83 1.61 13.47 -0.90
N PRO A 84 2.66 12.70 -1.23
CA PRO A 84 3.45 12.02 -0.19
C PRO A 84 4.30 12.96 0.66
N LYS A 85 4.39 14.25 0.29
CA LYS A 85 5.20 15.27 0.97
C LYS A 85 6.69 14.92 0.99
N SER A 86 7.15 14.30 -0.08
CA SER A 86 8.54 13.91 -0.27
C SER A 86 8.86 13.89 -1.76
N LEU A 87 10.13 13.99 -2.11
CA LEU A 87 10.57 13.89 -3.50
C LEU A 87 10.68 12.43 -3.96
N VAL A 88 10.70 11.48 -3.03
CA VAL A 88 10.74 10.04 -3.31
C VAL A 88 9.68 9.36 -2.46
N ALA A 89 8.91 8.48 -3.06
CA ALA A 89 7.89 7.71 -2.36
C ALA A 89 7.86 6.27 -2.89
N ARG A 90 7.39 5.35 -2.06
CA ARG A 90 7.37 3.93 -2.37
C ARG A 90 5.95 3.39 -2.33
N PHE A 91 5.62 2.50 -3.28
CA PHE A 91 4.40 1.71 -3.23
C PHE A 91 4.71 0.29 -2.76
N ASN A 92 3.79 -0.27 -2.00
CA ASN A 92 3.84 -1.67 -1.58
C ASN A 92 5.13 -2.06 -0.84
N GLY A 93 5.48 -1.28 0.18
CA GLY A 93 6.41 -1.76 1.20
C GLY A 93 5.83 -2.99 1.91
N HIS A 94 4.50 -3.03 2.03
CA HIS A 94 3.70 -4.20 2.36
C HIS A 94 2.61 -4.35 1.30
N GLY A 95 2.21 -5.59 1.05
CA GLY A 95 1.14 -5.90 0.11
C GLY A 95 1.62 -6.14 -1.31
N GLU A 96 0.68 -6.39 -2.18
CA GLU A 96 0.91 -6.65 -3.60
C GLU A 96 -0.20 -5.99 -4.41
N LEU A 97 0.01 -5.84 -5.71
CA LEU A 97 -1.01 -5.30 -6.61
C LEU A 97 -2.28 -6.14 -6.53
N ILE A 98 -3.43 -5.46 -6.44
CA ILE A 98 -4.71 -6.12 -6.22
C ILE A 98 -5.44 -6.33 -7.55
N ASN A 99 -5.59 -5.26 -8.34
CA ASN A 99 -6.33 -5.30 -9.60
C ASN A 99 -5.91 -4.13 -10.51
N THR A 100 -6.61 -3.97 -11.63
CA THR A 100 -6.31 -2.91 -12.60
C THR A 100 -6.57 -1.52 -12.04
N ASN A 101 -7.58 -1.34 -11.18
CA ASN A 101 -7.81 -0.06 -10.51
C ASN A 101 -6.62 0.36 -9.66
N HIS A 102 -6.05 -0.59 -8.92
CA HIS A 102 -4.86 -0.35 -8.10
C HIS A 102 -3.70 0.15 -8.98
N VAL A 103 -3.45 -0.55 -10.09
CA VAL A 103 -2.39 -0.16 -11.04
C VAL A 103 -2.65 1.23 -11.61
N GLN A 104 -3.90 1.51 -12.02
CA GLN A 104 -4.25 2.81 -12.58
C GLN A 104 -4.06 3.93 -11.56
N ASN A 105 -4.38 3.70 -10.29
CA ASN A 105 -4.16 4.69 -9.24
C ASN A 105 -2.68 4.97 -9.01
N ILE A 106 -1.82 3.96 -9.11
CA ILE A 106 -0.37 4.14 -9.04
C ILE A 106 0.12 5.03 -10.19
N VAL A 107 -0.34 4.75 -11.41
CA VAL A 107 -0.02 5.57 -12.58
C VAL A 107 -0.51 7.01 -12.38
N ASN A 108 -1.71 7.18 -11.83
CA ASN A 108 -2.28 8.50 -11.57
C ASN A 108 -1.47 9.29 -10.55
N PHE A 109 -0.94 8.65 -9.50
CA PHE A 109 0.00 9.32 -8.60
C PHE A 109 1.17 9.92 -9.37
N ALA A 110 1.77 9.15 -10.27
CA ALA A 110 2.90 9.62 -11.05
C ALA A 110 2.52 10.77 -11.99
N LEU A 111 1.33 10.73 -12.57
CA LEU A 111 0.83 11.78 -13.46
C LEU A 111 0.48 13.07 -12.70
N PHE A 112 -0.12 12.94 -11.52
CA PHE A 112 -0.53 14.10 -10.72
C PHE A 112 0.64 14.80 -10.01
N TYR A 113 1.70 14.05 -9.71
CA TYR A 113 2.85 14.57 -8.98
C TYR A 113 4.15 14.26 -9.73
N PRO A 114 4.37 14.93 -10.89
CA PRO A 114 5.50 14.59 -11.77
C PRO A 114 6.88 14.88 -11.17
N LYS A 115 6.94 15.68 -10.10
CA LYS A 115 8.22 16.00 -9.44
C LYS A 115 8.61 14.95 -8.39
N VAL A 116 7.69 14.02 -8.06
CA VAL A 116 7.96 12.95 -7.11
C VAL A 116 8.43 11.71 -7.87
N THR A 117 9.50 11.09 -7.38
CA THR A 117 9.95 9.80 -7.90
C THR A 117 9.27 8.68 -7.12
N PHE A 118 8.48 7.89 -7.81
CA PHE A 118 7.79 6.75 -7.20
C PHE A 118 8.53 5.47 -7.53
N THR A 119 8.68 4.59 -6.54
CA THR A 119 9.24 3.25 -6.70
C THR A 119 8.21 2.19 -6.32
N LEU A 120 8.36 1.03 -6.88
CA LEU A 120 7.42 -0.07 -6.64
C LEU A 120 8.13 -1.25 -6.00
#